data_d00309625c44f721b8fb7c4861223eea
#
_entry.id   d00309625c44f721b8fb7c4861223eea
#
_cell.length_a   1.000
_cell.length_b   1.000
_cell.length_c   1.000
_cell.angle_alpha   90.00
_cell.angle_beta   90.00
_cell.angle_gamma   90.00
#
_symmetry.space_group_name_H-M   'P 1'
#
loop_
_entity.id
_entity.type
_entity.pdbx_description
1 polymer ?
#
loop_
_entity_poly.entity_id
_entity_poly.type
_entity_poly.pdbx_seq_one_letter_code
_entity_poly.pdbx_strand_id
1 'polypeptide(L)'
;PTSRTARQALIVSILADKSVGSQGELRALLREAGISVTQATLSRDLDELKAIKVRNKSGRQIYRIPDEAELYKAAQGARAQLERWCPEVLVSAQCAGSQLVLRTPPGAANILAVGIDRAMIDGVLGCLAGDDTILVITSSPERAEEIRSELLSLA
;
A
#
# COMPACT_ATOMS: atom_id res chain seq x y z
N PRO A 1 14.91 13.81 22.60
CA PRO A 1 13.89 13.14 21.77
C PRO A 1 14.52 12.46 20.56
N THR A 2 14.09 11.27 20.28
CA THR A 2 14.63 10.49 19.17
C THR A 2 14.01 10.95 17.84
N SER A 3 14.84 11.16 16.82
CA SER A 3 14.34 11.53 15.50
C SER A 3 13.50 10.39 14.88
N ARG A 4 12.60 10.74 13.98
CA ARG A 4 11.80 9.77 13.21
C ARG A 4 12.72 8.77 12.48
N THR A 5 13.76 9.26 11.84
CA THR A 5 14.72 8.40 11.11
C THR A 5 15.40 7.41 12.03
N ALA A 6 15.90 7.85 13.18
CA ALA A 6 16.53 6.98 14.16
C ALA A 6 15.55 5.95 14.74
N ARG A 7 14.33 6.38 15.03
CA ARG A 7 13.29 5.48 15.53
C ARG A 7 12.93 4.41 14.49
N GLN A 8 12.73 4.79 13.25
CA GLN A 8 12.40 3.85 12.18
C GLN A 8 13.54 2.88 11.88
N ALA A 9 14.79 3.34 11.94
CA ALA A 9 15.95 2.46 11.82
C ALA A 9 16.00 1.42 12.93
N LEU A 10 15.66 1.80 14.15
CA LEU A 10 15.59 0.88 15.27
C LEU A 10 14.45 -0.15 15.09
N ILE A 11 13.29 0.29 14.62
CA ILE A 11 12.18 -0.62 14.31
C ILE A 11 12.60 -1.67 13.29
N VAL A 12 13.24 -1.25 12.20
CA VAL A 12 13.75 -2.17 11.17
C VAL A 12 14.72 -3.19 11.79
N SER A 13 15.64 -2.74 12.62
CA SER A 13 16.61 -3.59 13.31
C SER A 13 15.93 -4.62 14.24
N ILE A 14 14.96 -4.17 15.03
CA ILE A 14 14.21 -5.04 15.94
C ILE A 14 13.44 -6.11 15.15
N LEU A 15 12.74 -5.72 14.10
CA LEU A 15 11.95 -6.65 13.30
C LEU A 15 12.79 -7.64 12.48
N ALA A 16 14.02 -7.26 12.14
CA ALA A 16 14.97 -8.17 11.49
C ALA A 16 15.52 -9.23 12.46
N ASP A 17 15.64 -8.88 13.74
CA ASP A 17 16.32 -9.70 14.76
C ASP A 17 15.35 -10.52 15.61
N LYS A 18 14.13 -10.04 15.83
CA LYS A 18 13.16 -10.65 16.73
C LYS A 18 11.82 -10.92 16.05
N SER A 19 11.14 -11.97 16.51
CA SER A 19 9.78 -12.29 16.07
C SER A 19 8.77 -11.48 16.87
N VAL A 20 8.24 -10.42 16.26
CA VAL A 20 7.30 -9.49 16.88
C VAL A 20 5.93 -9.65 16.25
N GLY A 21 4.93 -10.03 17.04
CA GLY A 21 3.58 -10.33 16.54
C GLY A 21 2.55 -9.23 16.74
N SER A 22 2.86 -8.21 17.54
CA SER A 22 1.91 -7.13 17.82
C SER A 22 2.60 -5.78 17.99
N GLN A 23 1.84 -4.70 17.82
CA GLN A 23 2.34 -3.36 18.10
C GLN A 23 2.68 -3.17 19.57
N GLY A 24 1.94 -3.83 20.47
CA GLY A 24 2.23 -3.81 21.91
C GLY A 24 3.59 -4.39 22.25
N GLU A 25 3.94 -5.52 21.63
CA GLU A 25 5.27 -6.12 21.78
C GLU A 25 6.37 -5.18 21.25
N LEU A 26 6.13 -4.58 20.09
CA LEU A 26 7.10 -3.66 19.49
C LEU A 26 7.30 -2.42 20.35
N ARG A 27 6.22 -1.86 20.90
CA ARG A 27 6.32 -0.73 21.84
C ARG A 27 7.13 -1.08 23.09
N ALA A 28 6.93 -2.28 23.64
CA ALA A 28 7.69 -2.73 24.80
C ALA A 28 9.19 -2.83 24.48
N LEU A 29 9.54 -3.37 23.32
CA LEU A 29 10.93 -3.47 22.87
C LEU A 29 11.56 -2.09 22.62
N LEU A 30 10.82 -1.16 22.05
CA LEU A 30 11.26 0.23 21.89
C LEU A 30 11.49 0.91 23.24
N ARG A 31 10.61 0.67 24.21
CA ARG A 31 10.76 1.21 25.57
C ARG A 31 12.01 0.68 26.25
N GLU A 32 12.31 -0.62 26.12
CA GLU A 32 13.55 -1.21 26.62
C GLU A 32 14.78 -0.53 26.00
N ALA A 33 14.70 -0.10 24.75
CA ALA A 33 15.75 0.64 24.08
C ALA A 33 15.74 2.15 24.38
N GLY A 34 14.90 2.61 25.30
CA GLY A 34 14.82 4.00 25.71
C GLY A 34 13.92 4.89 24.86
N ILE A 35 13.10 4.31 23.97
CA ILE A 35 12.21 5.06 23.11
C ILE A 35 10.75 4.81 23.53
N SER A 36 10.07 5.91 23.91
CA SER A 36 8.63 5.87 24.21
C SER A 36 7.86 6.47 23.06
N VAL A 37 6.90 5.72 22.53
CA VAL A 37 6.06 6.15 21.39
C VAL A 37 4.59 5.86 21.67
N THR A 38 3.72 6.65 21.08
CA THR A 38 2.27 6.38 21.07
C THR A 38 1.94 5.31 20.03
N GLN A 39 0.81 4.65 20.20
CA GLN A 39 0.32 3.70 19.21
C GLN A 39 0.10 4.36 17.84
N ALA A 40 -0.42 5.59 17.82
CA ALA A 40 -0.64 6.32 16.58
C ALA A 40 0.67 6.58 15.81
N THR A 41 1.74 6.97 16.52
CA THR A 41 3.05 7.19 15.92
C THR A 41 3.64 5.88 15.41
N LEU A 42 3.55 4.80 16.18
CA LEU A 42 4.06 3.49 15.77
C LEU A 42 3.30 2.96 14.56
N SER A 43 1.98 3.10 14.53
CA SER A 43 1.17 2.69 13.39
C SER A 43 1.59 3.41 12.11
N ARG A 44 1.83 4.72 12.18
CA ARG A 44 2.33 5.50 11.04
C ARG A 44 3.73 5.08 10.62
N ASP A 45 4.62 4.81 11.57
CA ASP A 45 5.97 4.33 11.26
C ASP A 45 5.92 2.99 10.51
N LEU A 46 5.08 2.05 10.97
CA LEU A 46 4.93 0.76 10.30
C LEU A 46 4.36 0.90 8.89
N ASP A 47 3.40 1.80 8.68
CA ASP A 47 2.85 2.08 7.35
C ASP A 47 3.92 2.69 6.43
N GLU A 48 4.70 3.65 6.91
CA GLU A 48 5.78 4.26 6.13
C GLU A 48 6.88 3.27 5.78
N LEU A 49 7.19 2.33 6.67
CA LEU A 49 8.16 1.27 6.45
C LEU A 49 7.61 0.12 5.59
N LYS A 50 6.33 0.18 5.22
CA LYS A 50 5.66 -0.87 4.45
C LYS A 50 5.67 -2.23 5.16
N ALA A 51 5.60 -2.22 6.49
CA ALA A 51 5.57 -3.44 7.29
C ALA A 51 4.38 -4.31 6.91
N ILE A 52 4.62 -5.60 6.80
CA ILE A 52 3.60 -6.61 6.52
C ILE A 52 3.57 -7.64 7.63
N LYS A 53 2.46 -8.36 7.75
CA LYS A 53 2.38 -9.52 8.63
C LYS A 53 2.57 -10.79 7.81
N VAL A 54 3.47 -11.64 8.25
CA VAL A 54 3.74 -12.95 7.64
C VAL A 54 3.70 -14.03 8.70
N ARG A 55 3.43 -15.28 8.30
CA ARG A 55 3.57 -16.41 9.21
C ARG A 55 5.01 -16.90 9.21
N ASN A 56 5.60 -17.02 10.40
CA ASN A 56 6.92 -17.63 10.54
C ASN A 56 6.82 -19.16 10.50
N LYS A 57 7.97 -19.84 10.64
CA LYS A 57 8.05 -21.32 10.61
C LYS A 57 7.22 -21.99 11.69
N SER A 58 6.97 -21.33 12.82
CA SER A 58 6.15 -21.87 13.91
C SER A 58 4.65 -21.59 13.73
N GLY A 59 4.25 -20.92 12.64
CA GLY A 59 2.85 -20.57 12.36
C GLY A 59 2.37 -19.29 13.01
N ARG A 60 3.23 -18.57 13.74
CA ARG A 60 2.90 -17.31 14.38
C ARG A 60 2.96 -16.17 13.36
N GLN A 61 1.98 -15.27 13.40
CA GLN A 61 2.03 -14.03 12.60
C GLN A 61 3.01 -13.06 13.22
N ILE A 62 3.95 -12.57 12.43
CA ILE A 62 4.95 -11.60 12.85
C ILE A 62 5.04 -10.46 11.84
N TYR A 63 5.52 -9.29 12.30
CA TYR A 63 5.83 -8.19 11.41
C TYR A 63 7.14 -8.43 10.67
N ARG A 64 7.16 -8.05 9.39
CA ARG A 64 8.35 -8.06 8.56
C ARG A 64 8.39 -6.82 7.68
N ILE A 65 9.57 -6.25 7.50
CA ILE A 65 9.79 -5.15 6.56
C ILE A 65 10.29 -5.76 5.25
N PRO A 66 9.54 -5.66 4.13
CA PRO A 66 10.00 -6.15 2.85
C PRO A 66 11.16 -5.30 2.31
N ASP A 67 12.10 -5.91 1.60
CA ASP A 67 13.17 -5.18 0.92
C ASP A 67 12.68 -4.57 -0.41
N GLU A 68 13.51 -3.76 -1.05
CA GLU A 68 13.15 -3.11 -2.33
C GLU A 68 12.83 -4.12 -3.43
N ALA A 69 13.56 -5.24 -3.49
CA ALA A 69 13.32 -6.27 -4.50
C ALA A 69 11.95 -6.93 -4.31
N GLU A 70 11.57 -7.19 -3.07
CA GLU A 70 10.25 -7.74 -2.74
C GLU A 70 9.13 -6.75 -3.07
N LEU A 71 9.31 -5.47 -2.76
CA LEU A 71 8.35 -4.41 -3.12
C LEU A 71 8.21 -4.28 -4.63
N TYR A 72 9.32 -4.36 -5.35
CA TYR A 72 9.31 -4.31 -6.81
C TYR A 72 8.56 -5.50 -7.42
N LYS A 73 8.83 -6.71 -6.94
CA LYS A 73 8.11 -7.91 -7.38
C LYS A 73 6.61 -7.83 -7.07
N ALA A 74 6.25 -7.34 -5.90
CA ALA A 74 4.85 -7.15 -5.52
C ALA A 74 4.16 -6.15 -6.45
N ALA A 75 4.82 -5.04 -6.78
CA ALA A 75 4.30 -4.05 -7.71
C ALA A 75 4.14 -4.62 -9.13
N GLN A 76 5.09 -5.41 -9.60
CA GLN A 76 4.98 -6.09 -10.90
C GLN A 76 3.83 -7.10 -10.92
N GLY A 77 3.65 -7.87 -9.86
CA GLY A 77 2.53 -8.80 -9.74
C GLY A 77 1.18 -8.08 -9.73
N ALA A 78 1.10 -6.94 -9.06
CA ALA A 78 -0.11 -6.10 -9.05
C ALA A 78 -0.39 -5.51 -10.44
N ARG A 79 0.64 -5.11 -11.17
CA ARG A 79 0.48 -4.62 -12.55
C ARG A 79 -0.03 -5.73 -13.47
N ALA A 80 0.49 -6.93 -13.35
CA ALA A 80 -0.02 -8.09 -14.09
C ALA A 80 -1.49 -8.38 -13.75
N GLN A 81 -1.90 -8.18 -12.50
CA GLN A 81 -3.31 -8.28 -12.10
C GLN A 81 -4.17 -7.21 -12.77
N LEU A 82 -3.68 -5.96 -12.87
CA LEU A 82 -4.40 -4.91 -13.61
C LEU A 82 -4.60 -5.28 -15.07
N GLU A 83 -3.56 -5.79 -15.72
CA GLU A 83 -3.63 -6.24 -17.11
C GLU A 83 -4.67 -7.35 -17.30
N ARG A 84 -4.81 -8.21 -16.29
CA ARG A 84 -5.79 -9.29 -16.28
C ARG A 84 -7.21 -8.79 -16.00
N TRP A 85 -7.38 -7.90 -15.01
CA TRP A 85 -8.72 -7.52 -14.53
C TRP A 85 -9.34 -6.34 -15.28
N CYS A 86 -8.54 -5.41 -15.82
CA CYS A 86 -9.11 -4.28 -16.56
C CYS A 86 -10.04 -4.70 -17.71
N PRO A 87 -9.69 -5.70 -18.55
CA PRO A 87 -10.62 -6.17 -19.58
C PRO A 87 -11.92 -6.72 -19.03
N GLU A 88 -11.88 -7.29 -17.82
CA GLU A 88 -13.04 -7.95 -17.22
C GLU A 88 -13.96 -6.98 -16.47
N VAL A 89 -13.40 -5.96 -15.80
CA VAL A 89 -14.18 -5.16 -14.86
C VAL A 89 -14.15 -3.66 -15.09
N LEU A 90 -13.25 -3.12 -15.92
CA LEU A 90 -13.24 -1.67 -16.19
C LEU A 90 -14.28 -1.32 -17.25
N VAL A 91 -15.34 -0.64 -16.82
CA VAL A 91 -16.44 -0.23 -17.70
C VAL A 91 -16.16 1.12 -18.33
N SER A 92 -15.70 2.10 -17.54
CA SER A 92 -15.41 3.44 -18.03
C SER A 92 -14.40 4.14 -17.13
N ALA A 93 -13.76 5.17 -17.67
CA ALA A 93 -12.79 6.01 -16.98
C ALA A 93 -12.95 7.45 -17.44
N GLN A 94 -13.18 8.36 -16.50
CA GLN A 94 -13.36 9.79 -16.79
C GLN A 94 -12.55 10.62 -15.80
N CYS A 95 -11.96 11.71 -16.28
CA CYS A 95 -11.21 12.65 -15.46
C CYS A 95 -12.05 13.86 -15.06
N ALA A 96 -11.84 14.34 -13.85
CA ALA A 96 -12.33 15.62 -13.35
C ALA A 96 -11.16 16.32 -12.65
N GLY A 97 -10.42 17.13 -13.39
CA GLY A 97 -9.17 17.71 -12.89
C GLY A 97 -8.13 16.61 -12.62
N SER A 98 -7.55 16.61 -11.43
CA SER A 98 -6.59 15.58 -11.00
C SER A 98 -7.25 14.32 -10.45
N GLN A 99 -8.58 14.23 -10.51
CA GLN A 99 -9.34 13.07 -10.09
C GLN A 99 -9.70 12.22 -11.30
N LEU A 100 -9.64 10.91 -11.12
CA LEU A 100 -10.03 9.94 -12.13
C LEU A 100 -11.14 9.06 -11.54
N VAL A 101 -12.26 8.99 -12.25
CA VAL A 101 -13.41 8.19 -11.84
C VAL A 101 -13.50 6.95 -12.72
N LEU A 102 -13.37 5.79 -12.12
CA LEU A 102 -13.50 4.50 -12.78
C LEU A 102 -14.83 3.87 -12.43
N ARG A 103 -15.50 3.25 -13.42
CA ARG A 103 -16.72 2.51 -13.19
C ARG A 103 -16.47 1.03 -13.44
N THR A 104 -17.09 0.18 -12.63
CA THR A 104 -17.03 -1.27 -12.73
C THR A 104 -18.44 -1.87 -12.63
N PRO A 105 -18.62 -3.16 -12.91
CA PRO A 105 -19.84 -3.83 -12.50
C PRO A 105 -20.04 -3.80 -10.98
N PRO A 106 -21.27 -3.92 -10.50
CA PRO A 106 -21.54 -3.96 -9.06
C PRO A 106 -20.69 -5.01 -8.33
N GLY A 107 -20.12 -4.63 -7.20
CA GLY A 107 -19.26 -5.49 -6.38
C GLY A 107 -17.83 -5.64 -6.84
N ALA A 108 -17.45 -5.10 -7.99
CA ALA A 108 -16.11 -5.31 -8.58
C ALA A 108 -15.11 -4.16 -8.31
N ALA A 109 -15.56 -3.04 -7.77
CA ALA A 109 -14.68 -1.87 -7.60
C ALA A 109 -13.48 -2.17 -6.70
N ASN A 110 -13.66 -2.88 -5.61
CA ASN A 110 -12.59 -3.13 -4.66
C ASN A 110 -11.45 -3.98 -5.24
N ILE A 111 -11.77 -4.95 -6.08
CA ILE A 111 -10.75 -5.81 -6.73
C ILE A 111 -9.83 -4.96 -7.60
N LEU A 112 -10.40 -4.09 -8.41
CA LEU A 112 -9.64 -3.22 -9.29
C LEU A 112 -8.85 -2.16 -8.50
N ALA A 113 -9.47 -1.57 -7.48
CA ALA A 113 -8.82 -0.58 -6.62
C ALA A 113 -7.59 -1.13 -5.90
N VAL A 114 -7.67 -2.35 -5.38
CA VAL A 114 -6.54 -3.03 -4.74
C VAL A 114 -5.38 -3.20 -5.74
N GLY A 115 -5.70 -3.58 -6.98
CA GLY A 115 -4.70 -3.71 -8.04
C GLY A 115 -4.02 -2.37 -8.36
N ILE A 116 -4.80 -1.29 -8.49
CA ILE A 116 -4.28 0.06 -8.74
C ILE A 116 -3.36 0.51 -7.60
N ASP A 117 -3.80 0.32 -6.37
CA ASP A 117 -3.06 0.74 -5.19
C ASP A 117 -1.72 -0.02 -5.05
N ARG A 118 -1.76 -1.32 -5.24
CA ARG A 118 -0.57 -2.18 -5.14
C ARG A 118 0.41 -2.03 -6.30
N ALA A 119 -0.06 -1.64 -7.47
CA ALA A 119 0.80 -1.45 -8.65
C ALA A 119 1.73 -0.25 -8.51
N MET A 120 1.50 0.61 -7.52
CA MET A 120 2.32 1.79 -7.24
C MET A 120 2.55 2.64 -8.50
N ILE A 121 1.46 2.91 -9.22
CA ILE A 121 1.50 3.71 -10.45
C ILE A 121 1.99 5.11 -10.11
N ASP A 122 3.03 5.57 -10.81
CA ASP A 122 3.57 6.90 -10.59
C ASP A 122 2.51 7.97 -10.83
N GLY A 123 2.39 8.90 -9.89
CA GLY A 123 1.39 9.97 -9.93
C GLY A 123 0.04 9.61 -9.30
N VAL A 124 -0.19 8.36 -8.91
CA VAL A 124 -1.37 7.99 -8.10
C VAL A 124 -1.05 8.22 -6.64
N LEU A 125 -1.80 9.12 -6.00
CA LEU A 125 -1.65 9.43 -4.57
C LEU A 125 -2.43 8.45 -3.69
N GLY A 126 -3.51 7.92 -4.21
CA GLY A 126 -4.36 6.95 -3.53
C GLY A 126 -5.66 6.75 -4.26
N CYS A 127 -6.47 5.80 -3.82
CA CYS A 127 -7.80 5.58 -4.37
C CYS A 127 -8.79 5.14 -3.29
N LEU A 128 -10.07 5.40 -3.57
CA LEU A 128 -11.20 5.01 -2.73
C LEU A 128 -12.16 4.21 -3.60
N ALA A 129 -12.58 3.05 -3.11
CA ALA A 129 -13.52 2.19 -3.83
C ALA A 129 -14.87 2.14 -3.13
N GLY A 130 -15.92 2.37 -3.89
CA GLY A 130 -17.29 2.03 -3.50
C GLY A 130 -17.64 0.63 -3.99
N ASP A 131 -18.90 0.42 -4.35
CA ASP A 131 -19.37 -0.85 -4.89
C ASP A 131 -19.02 -1.03 -6.37
N ASP A 132 -19.29 0.00 -7.17
CA ASP A 132 -19.13 0.01 -8.63
C ASP A 132 -18.32 1.20 -9.14
N THR A 133 -17.76 2.01 -8.27
CA THR A 133 -17.07 3.25 -8.59
C THR A 133 -15.77 3.35 -7.79
N ILE A 134 -14.69 3.78 -8.45
CA ILE A 134 -13.41 4.05 -7.83
C ILE A 134 -13.05 5.50 -8.09
N LEU A 135 -12.68 6.22 -7.04
CA LEU A 135 -12.07 7.54 -7.15
C LEU A 135 -10.57 7.41 -7.01
N VAL A 136 -9.84 7.72 -8.06
CA VAL A 136 -8.37 7.74 -8.05
C VAL A 136 -7.92 9.19 -7.96
N ILE A 137 -7.09 9.49 -6.97
CA ILE A 137 -6.54 10.82 -6.76
C ILE A 137 -5.12 10.84 -7.32
N THR A 138 -4.86 11.77 -8.23
CA THR A 138 -3.55 11.86 -8.90
C THR A 138 -2.85 13.17 -8.58
N SER A 139 -1.57 13.25 -8.94
CA SER A 139 -0.72 14.42 -8.66
C SER A 139 -1.03 15.64 -9.53
N SER A 140 -1.67 15.46 -10.69
CA SER A 140 -2.00 16.56 -11.61
C SER A 140 -3.08 16.15 -12.59
N PRO A 141 -3.80 17.13 -13.22
CA PRO A 141 -4.76 16.82 -14.28
C PRO A 141 -4.13 16.10 -15.48
N GLU A 142 -2.90 16.46 -15.83
CA GLU A 142 -2.17 15.84 -16.95
C GLU A 142 -1.88 14.37 -16.62
N ARG A 143 -1.48 14.11 -15.38
CA ARG A 143 -1.19 12.74 -14.95
C ARG A 143 -2.47 11.89 -14.86
N ALA A 144 -3.58 12.50 -14.47
CA ALA A 144 -4.88 11.83 -14.49
C ALA A 144 -5.25 11.34 -15.88
N GLU A 145 -5.05 12.18 -16.91
CA GLU A 145 -5.31 11.81 -18.30
C GLU A 145 -4.39 10.69 -18.80
N GLU A 146 -3.11 10.73 -18.45
CA GLU A 146 -2.16 9.68 -18.81
C GLU A 146 -2.54 8.33 -18.17
N ILE A 147 -2.89 8.33 -16.90
CA ILE A 147 -3.31 7.11 -16.17
C ILE A 147 -4.64 6.60 -16.76
N ARG A 148 -5.57 7.49 -17.05
CA ARG A 148 -6.82 7.12 -17.72
C ARG A 148 -6.57 6.39 -19.04
N SER A 149 -5.71 6.95 -19.88
CA SER A 149 -5.34 6.33 -21.16
C SER A 149 -4.66 4.98 -20.97
N GLU A 150 -3.75 4.89 -20.00
CA GLU A 150 -3.05 3.66 -19.67
C GLU A 150 -4.03 2.55 -19.23
N LEU A 151 -4.93 2.85 -18.31
CA LEU A 151 -5.92 1.87 -17.82
C LEU A 151 -6.90 1.47 -18.94
N LEU A 152 -7.35 2.39 -19.76
CA LEU A 152 -8.23 2.09 -20.89
C LEU A 152 -7.53 1.23 -21.96
N SER A 153 -6.23 1.38 -22.12
CA SER A 153 -5.44 0.54 -23.03
C SER A 153 -5.34 -0.90 -22.57
N LEU A 154 -5.51 -1.15 -21.28
CA LEU A 154 -5.53 -2.49 -20.71
C LEU A 154 -6.91 -3.15 -20.78
N ALA A 155 -7.94 -2.38 -20.94
CA ALA A 155 -9.32 -2.86 -20.94
C ALA A 155 -9.73 -3.59 -22.22
#